data_afaec2eeefc2005c932e2bba62020bc3
#
_entry.id   afaec2eeefc2005c932e2bba62020bc3
#
_cell.length_a   1.000
_cell.length_b   1.000
_cell.length_c   1.000
_cell.angle_alpha   90.00
_cell.angle_beta   90.00
_cell.angle_gamma   90.00
#
_symmetry.space_group_name_H-M   'P 1'
#
loop_
_entity.id
_entity.type
_entity.pdbx_description
1 polymer ?
#
loop_
_entity_poly.entity_id
_entity_poly.type
_entity_poly.pdbx_seq_one_letter_code
_entity_poly.pdbx_strand_id
1 'polypeptide(L)' 'MIYKIFYQPSQKISPRRENTLALYLEADSEVAARSSVEQNTSYNVEYIEELSPKALEYAQQNPNYQLTEFSK' A
#
# COMPACT_ATOMS: atom_id res chain seq x y z
N MET A 1 12.50 2.32 2.24
CA MET A 1 12.04 0.95 1.97
C MET A 1 10.66 1.02 1.33
N ILE A 2 10.38 0.12 0.42
CA ILE A 2 9.10 0.11 -0.28
C ILE A 2 8.20 -0.92 0.37
N TYR A 3 6.96 -0.51 0.65
CA TYR A 3 5.95 -1.37 1.25
C TYR A 3 4.78 -1.53 0.29
N LYS A 4 4.26 -2.75 0.23
CA LYS A 4 3.03 -3.04 -0.49
C LYS A 4 1.90 -3.07 0.53
N ILE A 5 0.93 -2.18 0.35
CA ILE A 5 -0.14 -1.99 1.32
C ILE A 5 -1.44 -2.47 0.71
N PHE A 6 -2.03 -3.49 1.32
CA PHE A 6 -3.34 -4.01 0.92
C PHE A 6 -4.41 -3.28 1.70
N TYR A 7 -5.39 -2.74 1.00
CA TYR A 7 -6.40 -1.90 1.60
C TYR A 7 -7.76 -2.04 0.95
N GLN A 8 -8.78 -1.65 1.69
CA GLN A 8 -10.12 -1.46 1.17
C GLN A 8 -10.35 0.03 0.95
N PRO A 9 -10.95 0.42 -0.18
CA PRO A 9 -11.12 1.86 -0.49
C PRO A 9 -12.07 2.58 0.45
N SER A 10 -12.92 1.86 1.20
CA SER A 10 -13.84 2.47 2.13
C SER A 10 -14.08 1.56 3.32
N GLN A 11 -14.14 2.16 4.51
CA GLN A 11 -14.44 1.44 5.73
C GLN A 11 -15.93 1.10 5.85
N LYS A 12 -16.76 1.70 5.03
CA LYS A 12 -18.21 1.51 5.06
C LYS A 12 -18.66 0.27 4.30
N ILE A 13 -17.80 -0.27 3.45
CA ILE A 13 -18.11 -1.43 2.63
C ILE A 13 -17.61 -2.68 3.37
N SER A 14 -18.43 -3.73 3.39
CA SER A 14 -18.02 -5.00 3.97
C SER A 14 -16.76 -5.51 3.29
N PRO A 15 -15.74 -5.92 4.05
CA PRO A 15 -14.49 -6.40 3.45
C PRO A 15 -14.75 -7.66 2.62
N ARG A 16 -14.33 -7.61 1.36
CA ARG A 16 -14.35 -8.76 0.46
C ARG A 16 -13.00 -8.82 -0.23
N ARG A 17 -12.47 -10.01 -0.43
CA ARG A 17 -11.17 -10.17 -1.08
C ARG A 17 -11.14 -9.52 -2.46
N GLU A 18 -12.21 -9.63 -3.19
CA GLU A 18 -12.32 -9.08 -4.54
C GLU A 18 -12.27 -7.56 -4.57
N ASN A 19 -12.52 -6.91 -3.42
CA ASN A 19 -12.46 -5.46 -3.29
C ASN A 19 -11.16 -4.97 -2.70
N THR A 20 -10.25 -5.89 -2.35
CA THR A 20 -8.96 -5.52 -1.80
C THR A 20 -8.04 -5.01 -2.90
N LEU A 21 -7.56 -3.80 -2.71
CA LEU A 21 -6.61 -3.18 -3.62
C LEU A 21 -5.24 -3.12 -2.97
N ALA A 22 -4.24 -2.76 -3.77
CA ALA A 22 -2.88 -2.65 -3.25
C ALA A 22 -2.21 -1.40 -3.81
N LEU A 23 -1.37 -0.78 -2.99
CA LEU A 23 -0.53 0.32 -3.44
C LEU A 23 0.89 0.10 -2.95
N TYR A 24 1.83 0.78 -3.60
CA TYR A 24 3.23 0.76 -3.21
C TYR A 24 3.59 2.12 -2.64
N LEU A 25 4.25 2.11 -1.48
CA LEU A 25 4.58 3.33 -0.76
C LEU A 25 5.98 3.21 -0.17
N GLU A 26 6.78 4.28 -0.33
CA GLU A 26 8.07 4.35 0.32
C GLU A 26 7.91 4.93 1.72
N ALA A 27 8.52 4.27 2.70
CA ALA A 27 8.49 4.71 4.09
C ALA A 27 9.71 4.16 4.83
N ASP A 28 9.97 4.73 6.00
CA ASP A 28 11.09 4.30 6.82
C ASP A 28 10.79 3.03 7.61
N SER A 29 9.52 2.75 7.85
CA SER A 29 9.10 1.59 8.62
C SER A 29 7.67 1.23 8.27
N GLU A 30 7.24 0.04 8.69
CA GLU A 30 5.86 -0.40 8.51
C GLU A 30 4.88 0.56 9.20
N VAL A 31 5.23 0.99 10.40
CA VAL A 31 4.40 1.93 11.16
C VAL A 31 4.27 3.26 10.40
N ALA A 32 5.38 3.75 9.86
CA ALA A 32 5.38 5.00 9.09
C ALA A 32 4.52 4.86 7.83
N ALA A 33 4.63 3.72 7.15
CA ALA A 33 3.83 3.47 5.95
C ALA A 33 2.34 3.48 6.27
N ARG A 34 1.96 2.77 7.32
CA ARG A 34 0.56 2.71 7.76
C ARG A 34 0.04 4.08 8.15
N SER A 35 0.83 4.82 8.92
CA SER A 35 0.47 6.16 9.36
C SER A 35 0.24 7.09 8.17
N SER A 36 1.12 7.02 7.16
CA SER A 36 0.96 7.84 5.96
C SER A 36 -0.35 7.57 5.25
N VAL A 37 -0.72 6.31 5.11
CA VAL A 37 -1.99 5.95 4.46
C VAL A 37 -3.17 6.44 5.28
N GLU A 38 -3.13 6.20 6.59
CA GLU A 38 -4.25 6.57 7.46
C GLU A 38 -4.45 8.07 7.56
N GLN A 39 -3.38 8.85 7.48
CA GLN A 39 -3.45 10.31 7.58
C GLN A 39 -3.88 10.97 6.27
N ASN A 40 -3.62 10.34 5.14
CA ASN A 40 -3.85 10.94 3.84
C ASN A 40 -5.05 10.35 3.10
N THR A 41 -5.62 9.27 3.61
CA THR A 41 -6.76 8.61 2.97
C THR A 41 -7.74 8.12 4.03
N SER A 42 -8.92 7.71 3.57
CA SER A 42 -9.89 7.01 4.40
C SER A 42 -9.85 5.51 4.17
N TYR A 43 -8.77 5.02 3.57
CA TYR A 43 -8.63 3.60 3.28
C TYR A 43 -8.53 2.77 4.55
N ASN A 44 -9.09 1.58 4.49
CA ASN A 44 -8.98 0.61 5.57
C ASN A 44 -7.81 -0.32 5.25
N VAL A 45 -6.69 -0.14 5.94
CA VAL A 45 -5.49 -0.95 5.71
C VAL A 45 -5.72 -2.35 6.28
N GLU A 46 -5.56 -3.36 5.44
CA GLU A 46 -5.72 -4.75 5.85
C GLU A 46 -4.38 -5.41 6.18
N TYR A 47 -3.36 -5.13 5.36
CA TYR A 47 -2.07 -5.79 5.51
C TYR A 47 -0.99 -4.96 4.85
N ILE A 48 0.20 -4.96 5.45
CA ILE A 48 1.36 -4.24 4.91
C ILE A 48 2.50 -5.25 4.78
N GLU A 49 3.09 -5.30 3.60
CA GLU A 49 4.21 -6.19 3.30
C GLU A 49 5.43 -5.37 2.92
N GLU A 50 6.54 -5.59 3.63
CA GLU A 50 7.81 -4.99 3.24
C GLU A 50 8.38 -5.76 2.05
N LEU A 51 8.69 -5.05 0.97
CA LEU A 51 9.23 -5.68 -0.21
C LEU A 51 10.74 -5.84 -0.09
N SER A 52 11.22 -7.06 -0.25
CA SER A 52 12.64 -7.32 -0.39
C SER A 52 13.13 -6.70 -1.70
N PRO A 53 14.46 -6.48 -1.86
CA PRO A 53 14.99 -5.94 -3.12
C PRO A 53 14.57 -6.77 -4.32
N LYS A 54 14.55 -8.09 -4.17
CA LYS A 54 14.15 -8.98 -5.26
C LYS A 54 12.66 -8.85 -5.58
N ALA A 55 11.82 -8.79 -4.54
CA ALA A 55 10.39 -8.64 -4.74
C ALA A 55 10.07 -7.28 -5.36
N LEU A 56 10.78 -6.24 -4.95
CA LEU A 56 10.61 -4.90 -5.51
C LEU A 56 11.00 -4.88 -6.99
N GLU A 57 12.11 -5.51 -7.33
CA GLU A 57 12.55 -5.60 -8.71
C GLU A 57 11.49 -6.29 -9.58
N TYR A 58 10.93 -7.35 -9.05
CA TYR A 58 9.87 -8.08 -9.74
C TYR A 58 8.62 -7.21 -9.94
N ALA A 59 8.25 -6.48 -8.89
CA ALA A 59 7.09 -5.58 -8.97
C ALA A 59 7.31 -4.47 -10.00
N GLN A 60 8.52 -3.94 -10.08
CA GLN A 60 8.84 -2.87 -11.02
C GLN A 60 8.78 -3.30 -12.48
N GLN A 61 8.81 -4.59 -12.75
CA GLN A 61 8.65 -5.11 -14.11
C GLN A 61 7.20 -5.08 -14.58
N ASN A 62 6.27 -4.94 -13.65
CA ASN A 62 4.85 -4.83 -13.98
C ASN A 62 4.58 -3.45 -14.57
N PRO A 63 3.99 -3.34 -15.79
CA PRO A 63 3.73 -2.04 -16.40
C PRO A 63 2.75 -1.19 -15.60
N ASN A 64 2.00 -1.79 -14.68
CA ASN A 64 1.06 -1.06 -13.83
C ASN A 64 1.70 -0.63 -12.51
N TYR A 65 2.97 -0.95 -12.29
CA TYR A 65 3.65 -0.53 -11.07
C TYR A 65 3.74 0.99 -11.00
N GLN A 66 3.33 1.53 -9.86
CA GLN A 66 3.40 2.97 -9.62
C GLN A 66 3.58 3.21 -8.14
N LEU A 67 4.59 3.98 -7.79
CA LEU A 67 4.82 4.37 -6.41
C LEU A 67 3.84 5.47 -6.03
N THR A 68 3.10 5.25 -4.94
CA THR A 68 2.13 6.23 -4.45
C THR A 68 2.85 7.29 -3.63
N GLU A 69 2.56 8.56 -3.94
CA GLU A 69 3.06 9.68 -3.17
C GLU A 69 1.88 10.49 -2.65
N PHE A 70 1.87 10.71 -1.34
CA PHE A 70 0.85 11.54 -0.73
C PHE A 70 1.38 12.96 -0.64
N SER A 71 0.77 13.85 -1.39
CA SER A 71 1.11 15.27 -1.37
C SER A 71 0.77 15.87 -0.03
N LYS A 72 1.66 16.70 0.44
CA LYS A 72 1.43 17.45 1.67
C LYS A 72 0.85 18.82 1.36
#